data_eaa510ce91a41294c517786b92141167
#
_entry.id   eaa510ce91a41294c517786b92141167
#
_cell.length_a   1.000
_cell.length_b   1.000
_cell.length_c   1.000
_cell.angle_alpha   90.00
_cell.angle_beta   90.00
_cell.angle_gamma   90.00
#
_symmetry.space_group_name_H-M   'P 1'
#
loop_
_entity.id
_entity.type
_entity.pdbx_description
1 polymer ?
#
loop_
_entity_poly.entity_id
_entity_poly.type
_entity_poly.pdbx_seq_one_letter_code
_entity_poly.pdbx_strand_id
1 'polypeptide(L)'
;IRDAQESRGLGDVYKRQLGRFKSLLIGSDGEKYSPEGIEEALVEHSSCIDQLILYNNQSPYTTALLVPNKERLRKHLAHQNLDLTSDQGREEAIRIIQRQIDRFRKGGDLSTLFPDRWLPTTFAILPEPFTEQNGMVNSTMKIVRGKVEKAYAARIAQLYTPEGKNPQNKWNKEAL
;
A
#
# COMPACT_ATOMS: atom_id res chain seq x y z
N ILE A 1 26.97 -28.69 27.77
CA ILE A 1 27.53 -28.19 26.50
C ILE A 1 26.52 -28.33 25.34
N ARG A 2 25.65 -29.33 25.32
CA ARG A 2 24.59 -29.49 24.30
C ARG A 2 23.47 -28.46 24.44
N ASP A 3 23.09 -28.02 25.62
CA ASP A 3 22.00 -27.06 25.86
C ASP A 3 22.32 -25.64 25.40
N ALA A 4 23.58 -25.25 25.30
CA ALA A 4 24.00 -23.93 24.83
C ALA A 4 23.85 -23.75 23.33
N GLN A 5 23.76 -24.83 22.54
CA GLN A 5 23.65 -24.80 21.08
C GLN A 5 22.19 -24.71 20.62
N GLU A 6 21.25 -25.29 21.35
CA GLU A 6 19.80 -25.18 21.09
C GLU A 6 19.27 -23.79 21.44
N SER A 7 19.78 -23.14 22.48
CA SER A 7 19.39 -21.78 22.83
C SER A 7 19.84 -20.71 21.84
N ARG A 8 20.91 -20.94 21.06
CA ARG A 8 21.38 -20.05 20.02
C ARG A 8 20.44 -20.06 18.79
N GLY A 9 19.87 -21.21 18.44
CA GLY A 9 18.91 -21.33 17.32
C GLY A 9 17.58 -20.62 17.60
N LEU A 10 17.04 -20.80 18.81
CA LEU A 10 15.80 -20.14 19.26
C LEU A 10 15.96 -18.63 19.41
N GLY A 11 17.12 -18.16 19.90
CA GLY A 11 17.41 -16.72 19.98
C GLY A 11 17.54 -16.05 18.62
N ASP A 12 18.05 -16.74 17.61
CA ASP A 12 18.22 -16.21 16.27
C ASP A 12 16.88 -16.15 15.50
N VAL A 13 16.02 -17.15 15.66
CA VAL A 13 14.65 -17.15 15.13
C VAL A 13 13.82 -16.04 15.79
N TYR A 14 13.94 -15.87 17.11
CA TYR A 14 13.26 -14.82 17.86
C TYR A 14 13.75 -13.41 17.47
N LYS A 15 15.06 -13.24 17.28
CA LYS A 15 15.65 -11.97 16.81
C LYS A 15 15.22 -11.62 15.39
N ARG A 16 15.06 -12.60 14.49
CA ARG A 16 14.51 -12.38 13.15
C ARG A 16 13.05 -11.96 13.19
N GLN A 17 12.25 -12.54 14.08
CA GLN A 17 10.86 -12.10 14.31
C GLN A 17 10.81 -10.71 14.94
N LEU A 18 11.64 -10.38 15.93
CA LEU A 18 11.71 -9.06 16.55
C LEU A 18 12.21 -7.97 15.59
N GLY A 19 13.10 -8.29 14.64
CA GLY A 19 13.52 -7.36 13.59
C GLY A 19 12.38 -6.90 12.68
N ARG A 20 11.33 -7.70 12.54
CA ARG A 20 10.11 -7.38 11.79
C ARG A 20 9.07 -6.61 12.61
N PHE A 21 9.18 -6.57 13.94
CA PHE A 21 8.25 -5.81 14.80
C PHE A 21 8.23 -4.30 14.55
N LYS A 22 9.31 -3.73 14.00
CA LYS A 22 9.38 -2.29 13.70
C LYS A 22 8.54 -1.86 12.50
N SER A 23 8.06 -2.81 11.70
CA SER A 23 7.25 -2.54 10.51
C SER A 23 5.79 -3.01 10.64
N LEU A 24 5.38 -3.48 11.82
CA LEU A 24 4.00 -3.89 12.04
C LEU A 24 3.06 -2.68 12.01
N LEU A 25 1.94 -2.85 11.35
CA LEU A 25 0.81 -1.93 11.45
C LEU A 25 -0.02 -2.30 12.69
N ILE A 26 -0.67 -1.29 13.26
CA ILE A 26 -1.49 -1.44 14.45
C ILE A 26 -2.89 -0.94 14.14
N GLY A 27 -3.88 -1.81 14.21
CA GLY A 27 -5.29 -1.46 14.06
C GLY A 27 -5.82 -0.63 15.24
N SER A 28 -7.00 -0.06 15.08
CA SER A 28 -7.67 0.72 16.14
C SER A 28 -8.00 -0.10 17.38
N ASP A 29 -8.14 -1.41 17.23
CA ASP A 29 -8.36 -2.39 18.30
C ASP A 29 -7.06 -2.90 18.95
N GLY A 30 -5.89 -2.40 18.50
CA GLY A 30 -4.57 -2.83 18.94
C GLY A 30 -4.04 -4.10 18.25
N GLU A 31 -4.78 -4.67 17.30
CA GLU A 31 -4.30 -5.81 16.51
C GLU A 31 -3.06 -5.40 15.70
N LYS A 32 -2.03 -6.25 15.74
CA LYS A 32 -0.79 -6.05 15.00
C LYS A 32 -0.72 -7.00 13.82
N TYR A 33 -0.38 -6.48 12.64
CA TYR A 33 -0.25 -7.28 11.44
C TYR A 33 0.89 -6.79 10.55
N SER A 34 1.49 -7.72 9.80
CA SER A 34 2.59 -7.40 8.89
C SER A 34 2.05 -6.84 7.57
N PRO A 35 2.49 -5.65 7.16
CA PRO A 35 2.08 -5.07 5.89
C PRO A 35 2.74 -5.73 4.67
N GLU A 36 3.95 -6.26 4.80
CA GLU A 36 4.79 -6.69 3.67
C GLU A 36 4.08 -7.70 2.76
N GLY A 37 3.50 -8.76 3.31
CA GLY A 37 2.82 -9.78 2.51
C GLY A 37 1.56 -9.26 1.81
N ILE A 38 0.86 -8.30 2.42
CA ILE A 38 -0.32 -7.66 1.83
C ILE A 38 0.11 -6.73 0.69
N GLU A 39 1.13 -5.92 0.92
CA GLU A 39 1.70 -4.99 -0.07
C GLU A 39 2.21 -5.73 -1.31
N GLU A 40 3.00 -6.79 -1.10
CA GLU A 40 3.50 -7.64 -2.17
C GLU A 40 2.35 -8.26 -2.99
N ALA A 41 1.34 -8.82 -2.33
CA ALA A 41 0.20 -9.40 -3.01
C ALA A 41 -0.63 -8.37 -3.80
N LEU A 42 -0.84 -7.17 -3.24
CA LEU A 42 -1.55 -6.09 -3.93
C LEU A 42 -0.83 -5.62 -5.20
N VAL A 43 0.50 -5.55 -5.18
CA VAL A 43 1.32 -5.19 -6.34
C VAL A 43 1.37 -6.36 -7.34
N GLU A 44 1.64 -7.58 -6.88
CA GLU A 44 1.78 -8.76 -7.74
C GLU A 44 0.51 -9.09 -8.54
N HIS A 45 -0.65 -8.96 -7.89
CA HIS A 45 -1.95 -9.24 -8.52
C HIS A 45 -2.57 -8.04 -9.25
N SER A 46 -1.87 -6.91 -9.33
CA SER A 46 -2.33 -5.72 -10.04
C SER A 46 -1.44 -5.37 -11.21
N SER A 47 -2.02 -5.13 -12.38
CA SER A 47 -1.29 -4.58 -13.51
C SER A 47 -1.14 -3.06 -13.48
N CYS A 48 -1.89 -2.38 -12.60
CA CYS A 48 -1.99 -0.92 -12.57
C CYS A 48 -1.35 -0.26 -11.34
N ILE A 49 -0.72 -1.05 -10.46
CA ILE A 49 -0.02 -0.57 -9.27
C ILE A 49 1.43 -1.04 -9.34
N ASP A 50 2.38 -0.11 -9.40
CA ASP A 50 3.82 -0.43 -9.44
C ASP A 50 4.43 -0.53 -8.06
N GLN A 51 4.04 0.34 -7.13
CA GLN A 51 4.55 0.35 -5.77
C GLN A 51 3.41 0.70 -4.80
N LEU A 52 3.44 0.11 -3.61
CA LEU A 52 2.43 0.36 -2.59
C LEU A 52 3.02 0.14 -1.22
N ILE A 53 2.68 1.02 -0.28
CA ILE A 53 2.84 0.78 1.15
C ILE A 53 1.52 1.01 1.88
N LEU A 54 1.28 0.21 2.90
CA LEU A 54 0.16 0.37 3.81
C LEU A 54 0.56 1.22 5.02
N TYR A 55 -0.40 1.93 5.56
CA TYR A 55 -0.24 2.67 6.80
C TYR A 55 -1.42 2.42 7.74
N ASN A 56 -1.11 2.13 8.98
CA ASN A 56 -2.04 2.17 10.11
C ASN A 56 -1.23 2.27 11.42
N ASN A 57 -1.56 3.24 12.23
CA ASN A 57 -0.99 3.40 13.57
C ASN A 57 -2.10 3.75 14.55
N GLN A 58 -2.86 2.74 14.98
CA GLN A 58 -4.05 2.87 15.82
C GLN A 58 -5.12 3.81 15.20
N SER A 59 -5.10 3.92 13.88
CA SER A 59 -6.05 4.73 13.11
C SER A 59 -7.34 3.96 12.86
N PRO A 60 -8.47 4.62 12.53
CA PRO A 60 -9.77 3.98 12.36
C PRO A 60 -9.79 2.89 11.28
N TYR A 61 -8.91 2.98 10.29
CA TYR A 61 -8.78 2.04 9.18
C TYR A 61 -7.38 2.07 8.58
N THR A 62 -7.04 1.02 7.85
CA THR A 62 -5.79 0.97 7.07
C THR A 62 -5.92 1.82 5.82
N THR A 63 -4.84 2.51 5.47
CA THR A 63 -4.72 3.32 4.24
C THR A 63 -3.53 2.87 3.43
N ALA A 64 -3.47 3.26 2.16
CA ALA A 64 -2.35 2.98 1.27
C ALA A 64 -1.80 4.24 0.63
N LEU A 65 -0.50 4.29 0.43
CA LEU A 65 0.17 5.17 -0.51
C LEU A 65 0.60 4.31 -1.70
N LEU A 66 0.21 4.66 -2.90
CA LEU A 66 0.51 3.87 -4.08
C LEU A 66 1.02 4.70 -5.24
N VAL A 67 1.90 4.10 -6.01
CA VAL A 67 2.40 4.62 -7.29
C VAL A 67 1.74 3.83 -8.41
N PRO A 68 0.96 4.48 -9.27
CA PRO A 68 0.23 3.81 -10.34
C PRO A 68 1.16 3.51 -11.52
N ASN A 69 0.87 2.44 -12.25
CA ASN A 69 1.41 2.23 -13.58
C ASN A 69 0.60 3.04 -14.61
N LYS A 70 1.04 4.26 -14.87
CA LYS A 70 0.32 5.19 -15.78
C LYS A 70 0.23 4.67 -17.22
N GLU A 71 1.24 3.93 -17.70
CA GLU A 71 1.21 3.33 -19.03
C GLU A 71 0.10 2.27 -19.14
N ARG A 72 -0.01 1.39 -18.15
CA ARG A 72 -1.07 0.38 -18.10
C ARG A 72 -2.45 1.02 -17.96
N LEU A 73 -2.58 2.04 -17.14
CA LEU A 73 -3.83 2.80 -17.02
C LEU A 73 -4.24 3.42 -18.35
N ARG A 74 -3.31 4.06 -19.09
CA ARG A 74 -3.59 4.63 -20.42
C ARG A 74 -4.08 3.56 -21.40
N LYS A 75 -3.47 2.37 -21.40
CA LYS A 75 -3.93 1.24 -22.24
C LYS A 75 -5.36 0.82 -21.90
N HIS A 76 -5.69 0.70 -20.61
CA HIS A 76 -7.06 0.38 -20.19
C HIS A 76 -8.07 1.47 -20.60
N LEU A 77 -7.71 2.74 -20.43
CA LEU A 77 -8.56 3.88 -20.78
C LEU A 77 -8.78 3.99 -22.28
N ALA A 78 -7.76 3.72 -23.10
CA ALA A 78 -7.86 3.76 -24.56
C ALA A 78 -8.95 2.84 -25.11
N HIS A 79 -9.17 1.67 -24.49
CA HIS A 79 -10.26 0.76 -24.87
C HIS A 79 -11.66 1.35 -24.64
N GLN A 80 -11.76 2.40 -23.82
CA GLN A 80 -12.99 3.11 -23.52
C GLN A 80 -13.04 4.50 -24.16
N ASN A 81 -12.11 4.82 -25.07
CA ASN A 81 -11.90 6.15 -25.65
C ASN A 81 -11.70 7.25 -24.60
N LEU A 82 -11.04 6.93 -23.48
CA LEU A 82 -10.68 7.85 -22.41
C LEU A 82 -9.17 8.01 -22.31
N ASP A 83 -8.73 9.10 -21.68
CA ASP A 83 -7.34 9.35 -21.35
C ASP A 83 -7.18 10.06 -19.99
N LEU A 84 -5.96 10.12 -19.46
CA LEU A 84 -5.66 10.74 -18.15
C LEU A 84 -5.72 12.28 -18.17
N THR A 85 -5.87 12.90 -19.31
CA THR A 85 -5.99 14.37 -19.43
C THR A 85 -7.39 14.86 -19.11
N SER A 86 -8.39 14.00 -19.25
CA SER A 86 -9.80 14.28 -18.95
C SER A 86 -10.18 13.89 -17.52
N ASP A 87 -11.15 14.59 -16.93
CA ASP A 87 -11.69 14.24 -15.62
C ASP A 87 -12.32 12.85 -15.60
N GLN A 88 -13.05 12.50 -16.66
CA GLN A 88 -13.66 11.17 -16.81
C GLN A 88 -12.59 10.07 -16.86
N GLY A 89 -11.48 10.31 -17.57
CA GLY A 89 -10.36 9.37 -17.63
C GLY A 89 -9.69 9.18 -16.29
N ARG A 90 -9.46 10.24 -15.52
CA ARG A 90 -8.90 10.16 -14.16
C ARG A 90 -9.85 9.44 -13.20
N GLU A 91 -11.15 9.72 -13.27
CA GLU A 91 -12.16 9.02 -12.47
C GLU A 91 -12.17 7.51 -12.76
N GLU A 92 -12.14 7.13 -14.03
CA GLU A 92 -12.09 5.73 -14.40
C GLU A 92 -10.76 5.07 -14.03
N ALA A 93 -9.63 5.78 -14.14
CA ALA A 93 -8.33 5.29 -13.68
C ALA A 93 -8.35 4.97 -12.16
N ILE A 94 -8.95 5.84 -11.36
CA ILE A 94 -9.12 5.62 -9.92
C ILE A 94 -10.02 4.41 -9.66
N ARG A 95 -11.11 4.25 -10.43
CA ARG A 95 -11.99 3.06 -10.34
C ARG A 95 -11.25 1.78 -10.72
N ILE A 96 -10.39 1.80 -11.73
CA ILE A 96 -9.57 0.67 -12.13
C ILE A 96 -8.67 0.25 -10.96
N ILE A 97 -7.97 1.18 -10.33
CA ILE A 97 -7.12 0.92 -9.15
C ILE A 97 -7.96 0.37 -8.01
N GLN A 98 -9.10 0.97 -7.70
CA GLN A 98 -10.00 0.51 -6.65
C GLN A 98 -10.45 -0.95 -6.88
N ARG A 99 -10.82 -1.29 -8.11
CA ARG A 99 -11.21 -2.68 -8.47
C ARG A 99 -10.07 -3.68 -8.23
N GLN A 100 -8.80 -3.30 -8.42
CA GLN A 100 -7.69 -4.20 -8.11
C GLN A 100 -7.60 -4.50 -6.60
N ILE A 101 -7.83 -3.51 -5.76
CA ILE A 101 -7.85 -3.66 -4.30
C ILE A 101 -9.10 -4.46 -3.86
N ASP A 102 -10.25 -4.20 -4.46
CA ASP A 102 -11.52 -4.85 -4.12
C ASP A 102 -11.54 -6.35 -4.44
N ARG A 103 -10.66 -6.85 -5.29
CA ARG A 103 -10.47 -8.29 -5.53
C ARG A 103 -10.12 -9.06 -4.25
N PHE A 104 -9.45 -8.40 -3.31
CA PHE A 104 -9.08 -8.99 -2.01
C PHE A 104 -10.19 -8.90 -0.96
N ARG A 105 -11.25 -8.12 -1.20
CA ARG A 105 -12.37 -7.96 -0.29
C ARG A 105 -13.41 -9.07 -0.44
N LYS A 106 -14.31 -9.14 0.50
CA LYS A 106 -15.43 -10.08 0.48
C LYS A 106 -16.18 -10.01 -0.86
N GLY A 107 -16.28 -11.16 -1.53
CA GLY A 107 -16.87 -11.27 -2.87
C GLY A 107 -15.88 -11.21 -4.03
N GLY A 108 -14.64 -10.83 -3.80
CA GLY A 108 -13.57 -10.85 -4.80
C GLY A 108 -12.90 -12.23 -4.90
N ASP A 109 -12.18 -12.44 -5.99
CA ASP A 109 -11.49 -13.70 -6.31
C ASP A 109 -10.30 -14.01 -5.37
N LEU A 110 -9.77 -12.99 -4.70
CA LEU A 110 -8.63 -13.08 -3.76
C LEU A 110 -9.06 -12.87 -2.29
N SER A 111 -10.35 -12.95 -1.99
CA SER A 111 -10.92 -12.60 -0.68
C SER A 111 -10.49 -13.49 0.49
N THR A 112 -9.88 -14.65 0.21
CA THR A 112 -9.42 -15.58 1.24
C THR A 112 -7.99 -15.30 1.73
N LEU A 113 -7.25 -14.39 1.07
CA LEU A 113 -5.84 -14.17 1.37
C LEU A 113 -5.61 -13.36 2.65
N PHE A 114 -6.42 -12.35 2.90
CA PHE A 114 -6.26 -11.45 4.05
C PHE A 114 -7.60 -11.07 4.67
N PRO A 115 -7.65 -10.79 5.98
CA PRO A 115 -8.82 -10.20 6.62
C PRO A 115 -9.14 -8.82 6.04
N ASP A 116 -10.42 -8.53 5.80
CA ASP A 116 -10.87 -7.24 5.24
C ASP A 116 -10.35 -6.02 6.02
N ARG A 117 -10.24 -6.12 7.35
CA ARG A 117 -9.76 -5.03 8.21
C ARG A 117 -8.28 -4.69 8.04
N TRP A 118 -7.49 -5.56 7.41
CA TRP A 118 -6.08 -5.31 7.08
C TRP A 118 -5.91 -4.61 5.74
N LEU A 119 -6.92 -4.66 4.89
CA LEU A 119 -6.91 -4.07 3.56
C LEU A 119 -7.15 -2.56 3.63
N PRO A 120 -6.57 -1.77 2.71
CA PRO A 120 -6.75 -0.32 2.74
C PRO A 120 -8.20 0.07 2.41
N THR A 121 -8.81 0.87 3.27
CA THR A 121 -10.15 1.44 3.06
C THR A 121 -10.12 2.53 1.99
N THR A 122 -9.02 3.28 1.93
CA THR A 122 -8.77 4.32 0.94
C THR A 122 -7.28 4.38 0.63
N PHE A 123 -6.92 5.12 -0.41
CA PHE A 123 -5.55 5.25 -0.85
C PHE A 123 -5.23 6.65 -1.37
N ALA A 124 -3.96 7.01 -1.30
CA ALA A 124 -3.39 8.17 -1.97
C ALA A 124 -2.59 7.72 -3.18
N ILE A 125 -2.90 8.29 -4.33
CA ILE A 125 -2.08 8.16 -5.53
C ILE A 125 -0.94 9.16 -5.43
N LEU A 126 0.28 8.69 -5.68
CA LEU A 126 1.48 9.51 -5.67
C LEU A 126 1.97 9.74 -7.11
N PRO A 127 2.39 10.98 -7.44
CA PRO A 127 2.81 11.30 -8.80
C PRO A 127 4.18 10.73 -9.16
N GLU A 128 5.04 10.49 -8.14
CA GLU A 128 6.42 10.09 -8.30
C GLU A 128 6.68 8.72 -7.68
N PRO A 129 7.52 7.86 -8.31
CA PRO A 129 7.89 6.58 -7.76
C PRO A 129 8.85 6.73 -6.56
N PHE A 130 8.89 5.68 -5.73
CA PHE A 130 9.93 5.54 -4.71
C PHE A 130 11.22 5.05 -5.39
N THR A 131 12.31 5.80 -5.22
CA THR A 131 13.60 5.54 -5.87
C THR A 131 14.76 5.65 -4.87
N GLU A 132 15.95 5.19 -5.28
CA GLU A 132 17.18 5.43 -4.51
C GLU A 132 17.55 6.91 -4.50
N GLN A 133 17.33 7.64 -5.61
CA GLN A 133 17.64 9.06 -5.73
C GLN A 133 16.86 9.92 -4.73
N ASN A 134 15.58 9.62 -4.50
CA ASN A 134 14.79 10.31 -3.49
C ASN A 134 14.92 9.69 -2.09
N GLY A 135 15.75 8.66 -1.96
CA GLY A 135 16.05 7.99 -0.69
C GLY A 135 14.92 7.13 -0.12
N MET A 136 13.85 6.92 -0.88
CA MET A 136 12.68 6.12 -0.45
C MET A 136 12.83 4.62 -0.71
N VAL A 137 13.84 4.24 -1.48
CA VAL A 137 14.26 2.85 -1.72
C VAL A 137 15.73 2.74 -1.34
N ASN A 138 16.12 1.64 -0.71
CA ASN A 138 17.52 1.38 -0.35
C ASN A 138 18.27 0.64 -1.48
N SER A 139 19.57 0.42 -1.29
CA SER A 139 20.42 -0.29 -2.25
C SER A 139 20.01 -1.75 -2.53
N THR A 140 19.16 -2.33 -1.69
CA THR A 140 18.58 -3.67 -1.91
C THR A 140 17.18 -3.61 -2.54
N MET A 141 16.81 -2.48 -3.11
CA MET A 141 15.53 -2.20 -3.76
C MET A 141 14.31 -2.31 -2.83
N LYS A 142 14.50 -2.21 -1.52
CA LYS A 142 13.40 -2.22 -0.54
C LYS A 142 12.98 -0.79 -0.18
N ILE A 143 11.66 -0.60 -0.07
CA ILE A 143 11.09 0.69 0.34
C ILE A 143 11.48 1.00 1.79
N VAL A 144 12.01 2.18 2.02
CA VAL A 144 12.36 2.70 3.35
C VAL A 144 11.12 3.36 3.95
N ARG A 145 10.27 2.56 4.57
CA ARG A 145 8.95 2.95 5.09
C ARG A 145 8.96 4.27 5.86
N GLY A 146 9.85 4.41 6.85
CA GLY A 146 9.90 5.62 7.68
C GLY A 146 10.21 6.90 6.90
N LYS A 147 10.97 6.83 5.80
CA LYS A 147 11.21 7.98 4.93
C LYS A 147 9.98 8.34 4.11
N VAL A 148 9.26 7.34 3.60
CA VAL A 148 8.02 7.55 2.85
C VAL A 148 6.96 8.15 3.77
N GLU A 149 6.75 7.59 4.95
CA GLU A 149 5.77 8.09 5.93
C GLU A 149 6.06 9.53 6.34
N LYS A 150 7.34 9.87 6.55
CA LYS A 150 7.75 11.24 6.88
C LYS A 150 7.52 12.21 5.72
N ALA A 151 7.90 11.82 4.50
CA ALA A 151 7.74 12.66 3.31
C ALA A 151 6.27 12.93 2.97
N TYR A 152 5.41 11.94 3.19
CA TYR A 152 3.99 12.00 2.86
C TYR A 152 3.07 12.12 4.09
N ALA A 153 3.59 12.57 5.24
CA ALA A 153 2.82 12.69 6.48
C ALA A 153 1.52 13.49 6.32
N ALA A 154 1.58 14.63 5.62
CA ALA A 154 0.40 15.44 5.33
C ALA A 154 -0.62 14.70 4.44
N ARG A 155 -0.13 13.94 3.45
CA ARG A 155 -0.97 13.15 2.55
C ARG A 155 -1.64 11.99 3.28
N ILE A 156 -0.93 11.33 4.20
CA ILE A 156 -1.48 10.31 5.09
C ILE A 156 -2.58 10.89 5.96
N ALA A 157 -2.34 12.06 6.58
CA ALA A 157 -3.33 12.73 7.41
C ALA A 157 -4.63 13.06 6.64
N GLN A 158 -4.52 13.45 5.37
CA GLN A 158 -5.68 13.71 4.51
C GLN A 158 -6.56 12.47 4.29
N LEU A 159 -5.98 11.26 4.27
CA LEU A 159 -6.72 10.01 4.07
C LEU A 159 -7.69 9.69 5.21
N TYR A 160 -7.51 10.30 6.37
CA TYR A 160 -8.39 10.17 7.53
C TYR A 160 -9.44 11.28 7.62
N THR A 161 -9.51 12.18 6.65
CA THR A 161 -10.57 13.18 6.52
C THR A 161 -11.74 12.62 5.69
N PRO A 162 -12.97 13.16 5.84
CA PRO A 162 -14.10 12.74 5.01
C PRO A 162 -13.84 12.84 3.50
N GLU A 163 -13.16 13.91 3.06
CA GLU A 163 -12.78 14.08 1.64
C GLU A 163 -11.72 13.05 1.20
N GLY A 164 -10.69 12.85 2.01
CA GLY A 164 -9.60 11.90 1.70
C GLY A 164 -10.03 10.44 1.77
N LYS A 165 -11.07 10.11 2.54
CA LYS A 165 -11.65 8.77 2.58
C LYS A 165 -12.30 8.36 1.25
N ASN A 166 -12.72 9.33 0.44
CA ASN A 166 -13.19 9.09 -0.92
C ASN A 166 -12.00 9.02 -1.89
N PRO A 167 -11.73 7.90 -2.56
CA PRO A 167 -10.64 7.81 -3.53
C PRO A 167 -10.76 8.78 -4.72
N GLN A 168 -11.97 9.24 -5.03
CA GLN A 168 -12.24 10.22 -6.10
C GLN A 168 -11.92 11.67 -5.70
N ASN A 169 -11.09 11.87 -4.66
CA ASN A 169 -10.70 13.20 -4.22
C ASN A 169 -9.79 13.92 -5.24
N LYS A 170 -9.72 15.26 -5.11
CA LYS A 170 -8.93 16.11 -6.01
C LYS A 170 -7.45 15.74 -6.03
N TRP A 171 -6.85 15.39 -4.89
CA TRP A 171 -5.43 15.07 -4.82
C TRP A 171 -5.06 13.80 -5.61
N ASN A 172 -5.93 12.80 -5.63
CA ASN A 172 -5.74 11.61 -6.46
C ASN A 172 -5.88 11.93 -7.95
N LYS A 173 -6.83 12.79 -8.32
CA LYS A 173 -7.00 13.26 -9.70
C LYS A 173 -5.80 14.08 -10.19
N GLU A 174 -5.24 14.94 -9.34
CA GLU A 174 -4.09 15.77 -9.65
C GLU A 174 -2.79 14.94 -9.80
N ALA A 175 -2.69 13.79 -9.13
CA ALA A 175 -1.52 12.91 -9.19
C ALA A 175 -1.46 12.04 -10.46
N LEU A 176 -2.54 11.90 -11.20
CA LEU A 176 -2.66 11.13 -12.43
C LEU A 176 -2.31 11.97 -13.66
#